data_93dd8e97f268aed33b20604a299c7faf
#
_entry.id   93dd8e97f268aed33b20604a299c7faf
#
_cell.length_a   1.000
_cell.length_b   1.000
_cell.length_c   1.000
_cell.angle_alpha   90.00
_cell.angle_beta   90.00
_cell.angle_gamma   90.00
#
_symmetry.space_group_name_H-M   'P 1'
#
loop_
_entity.id
_entity.type
_entity.pdbx_description
1 polymer ?
#
loop_
_entity_poly.entity_id
_entity_poly.type
_entity_poly.pdbx_seq_one_letter_code
_entity_poly.pdbx_strand_id
1 'polypeptide(L)'
;MSDIGEPSGDVKKDQKAEDRENSSHRRCWDWVIVSGHCHYARNRSSFVTYRRVGRVISDGIFGGDIFVVGMGTVELRVRPSKKEGSPVRTLVLDSVLHIPSAMCNGFCFAKYNTVYGGTTFLGPEFSGTDRQNHPLWYGEPFCGLQKLVLAGNPQGESYLEDWKREGGSFCLSMYVNGKDLEEILS
;
A
#
# COMPACT_ATOMS: atom_id res chain seq x y z
N MET A 1 42.75 29.35 24.05
CA MET A 1 41.91 29.33 22.84
C MET A 1 41.85 27.89 22.40
N SER A 2 40.72 27.22 22.68
CA SER A 2 40.51 25.81 22.39
C SER A 2 39.64 25.75 21.13
N ASP A 3 40.22 25.21 20.08
CA ASP A 3 39.60 24.99 18.78
C ASP A 3 38.66 23.79 18.93
N ILE A 4 37.34 23.98 18.87
CA ILE A 4 36.37 22.92 18.89
C ILE A 4 36.10 22.56 17.42
N GLY A 5 36.78 21.48 16.95
CA GLY A 5 36.60 20.95 15.64
C GLY A 5 35.13 20.53 15.39
N GLU A 6 34.55 20.97 14.29
CA GLU A 6 33.23 20.53 13.81
C GLU A 6 33.25 19.01 13.55
N PRO A 7 32.18 18.27 13.88
CA PRO A 7 32.09 16.86 13.56
C PRO A 7 32.05 16.64 12.05
N SER A 8 32.93 15.79 11.58
CA SER A 8 33.16 15.51 10.15
C SER A 8 31.90 15.01 9.44
N GLY A 9 31.80 15.33 8.16
CA GLY A 9 30.63 15.05 7.33
C GLY A 9 30.24 13.57 7.16
N ASP A 10 31.08 12.65 7.57
CA ASP A 10 30.85 11.21 7.46
C ASP A 10 29.83 10.71 8.50
N VAL A 11 29.83 11.22 9.72
CA VAL A 11 28.87 10.85 10.78
C VAL A 11 27.43 11.17 10.38
N LYS A 12 27.20 12.25 9.62
CA LYS A 12 25.86 12.62 9.13
C LYS A 12 25.36 11.76 7.98
N LYS A 13 26.28 11.17 7.20
CA LYS A 13 25.92 10.25 6.12
C LYS A 13 25.50 8.87 6.66
N ASP A 14 26.23 8.37 7.65
CA ASP A 14 25.96 7.06 8.24
C ASP A 14 24.65 7.09 9.04
N GLN A 15 24.38 8.14 9.82
CA GLN A 15 23.10 8.32 10.51
C GLN A 15 21.91 8.39 9.54
N LYS A 16 22.07 9.05 8.41
CA LYS A 16 20.98 9.13 7.41
C LYS A 16 20.76 7.81 6.68
N ALA A 17 21.76 6.96 6.56
CA ALA A 17 21.64 5.60 6.03
C ALA A 17 20.95 4.67 7.03
N GLU A 18 21.37 4.69 8.30
CA GLU A 18 20.75 3.93 9.40
C GLU A 18 19.29 4.34 9.64
N ASP A 19 18.96 5.63 9.58
CA ASP A 19 17.58 6.12 9.68
C ASP A 19 16.71 5.66 8.52
N ARG A 20 17.25 5.53 7.31
CA ARG A 20 16.56 4.99 6.15
C ARG A 20 16.32 3.49 6.25
N GLU A 21 17.30 2.75 6.72
CA GLU A 21 17.21 1.31 6.92
C GLU A 21 16.23 0.96 8.04
N ASN A 22 16.28 1.67 9.17
CA ASN A 22 15.35 1.54 10.27
C ASN A 22 13.91 1.96 9.90
N SER A 23 13.75 2.97 9.04
CA SER A 23 12.46 3.37 8.47
C SER A 23 11.88 2.31 7.52
N SER A 24 12.72 1.58 6.79
CA SER A 24 12.30 0.49 5.91
C SER A 24 11.76 -0.71 6.70
N HIS A 25 12.38 -1.05 7.81
CA HIS A 25 11.94 -2.14 8.70
C HIS A 25 10.61 -1.85 9.42
N ARG A 26 10.24 -0.60 9.59
CA ARG A 26 8.97 -0.19 10.19
C ARG A 26 7.84 -0.01 9.18
N ARG A 27 8.12 -0.15 7.89
CA ARG A 27 7.11 -0.02 6.83
C ARG A 27 6.27 -1.28 6.76
N CYS A 28 4.96 -1.12 6.66
CA CYS A 28 4.04 -2.20 6.32
C CYS A 28 4.13 -2.50 4.82
N TRP A 29 4.43 -3.74 4.48
CA TRP A 29 4.48 -4.24 3.10
C TRP A 29 3.29 -5.12 2.74
N ASP A 30 2.34 -5.28 3.65
CA ASP A 30 1.13 -6.04 3.40
C ASP A 30 0.18 -5.23 2.52
N TRP A 31 0.16 -5.53 1.23
CA TRP A 31 -0.78 -5.00 0.26
C TRP A 31 -1.88 -6.03 0.04
N VAL A 32 -2.98 -5.85 0.75
CA VAL A 32 -4.14 -6.73 0.63
C VAL A 32 -4.95 -6.34 -0.59
N ILE A 33 -5.38 -7.36 -1.34
CA ILE A 33 -6.24 -7.18 -2.51
C ILE A 33 -7.66 -6.99 -1.99
N VAL A 34 -8.21 -5.80 -2.23
CA VAL A 34 -9.50 -5.38 -1.71
C VAL A 34 -10.46 -4.97 -2.84
N SER A 35 -11.75 -5.03 -2.57
CA SER A 35 -12.78 -4.36 -3.33
C SER A 35 -12.96 -2.91 -2.85
N GLY A 36 -14.02 -2.23 -3.28
CA GLY A 36 -14.28 -0.84 -2.88
C GLY A 36 -13.88 0.17 -3.94
N HIS A 37 -13.61 1.41 -3.52
CA HIS A 37 -13.40 2.53 -4.44
C HIS A 37 -11.99 3.12 -4.34
N CYS A 38 -11.20 2.74 -3.35
CA CYS A 38 -9.95 3.41 -3.04
C CYS A 38 -8.79 2.45 -2.84
N HIS A 39 -7.61 2.85 -3.34
CA HIS A 39 -6.35 2.37 -2.80
C HIS A 39 -6.03 3.14 -1.53
N TYR A 40 -5.37 2.50 -0.58
CA TYR A 40 -4.86 3.20 0.61
C TYR A 40 -3.54 2.61 1.07
N ALA A 41 -2.74 3.43 1.73
CA ALA A 41 -1.46 3.02 2.30
C ALA A 41 -1.28 3.60 3.71
N ARG A 42 -0.70 2.80 4.58
CA ARG A 42 -0.43 3.14 5.97
C ARG A 42 0.73 4.11 6.15
N ASN A 43 1.79 3.92 5.37
CA ASN A 43 3.05 4.61 5.57
C ASN A 43 3.31 5.69 4.53
N ARG A 44 3.76 6.87 4.98
CA ARG A 44 4.19 7.96 4.08
C ARG A 44 5.30 7.53 3.11
N SER A 45 6.19 6.64 3.55
CA SER A 45 7.30 6.10 2.73
C SER A 45 6.86 5.25 1.55
N SER A 46 5.57 4.89 1.46
CA SER A 46 5.02 4.15 0.30
C SER A 46 4.83 5.03 -0.93
N PHE A 47 4.78 6.35 -0.77
CA PHE A 47 4.37 7.28 -1.81
C PHE A 47 5.56 7.85 -2.60
N VAL A 48 5.46 7.81 -3.92
CA VAL A 48 6.38 8.47 -4.87
C VAL A 48 6.04 9.95 -4.98
N THR A 49 4.77 10.26 -5.22
CA THR A 49 4.23 11.63 -5.14
C THR A 49 3.33 11.77 -3.94
N TYR A 50 3.14 12.99 -3.42
CA TYR A 50 2.33 13.17 -2.23
C TYR A 50 1.84 14.60 -2.08
N ARG A 51 0.56 14.74 -1.74
CA ARG A 51 -0.01 16.00 -1.24
C ARG A 51 -0.73 15.78 0.08
N ARG A 52 -0.76 16.79 0.94
CA ARG A 52 -1.53 16.74 2.19
C ARG A 52 -3.00 16.95 1.91
N VAL A 53 -3.85 16.24 2.65
CA VAL A 53 -5.32 16.34 2.57
C VAL A 53 -5.88 16.81 3.93
N GLY A 54 -5.59 16.11 5.02
CA GLY A 54 -5.99 16.49 6.38
C GLY A 54 -7.51 16.49 6.57
N ARG A 55 -8.23 15.47 6.07
CA ARG A 55 -9.69 15.37 6.15
C ARG A 55 -10.15 14.09 6.83
N VAL A 56 -11.28 14.17 7.50
CA VAL A 56 -12.05 13.01 7.94
C VAL A 56 -13.02 12.64 6.84
N ILE A 57 -13.09 11.35 6.52
CA ILE A 57 -14.06 10.77 5.59
C ILE A 57 -14.87 9.71 6.30
N SER A 58 -16.09 9.48 5.86
CA SER A 58 -16.93 8.40 6.39
C SER A 58 -16.83 7.17 5.51
N ASP A 59 -16.64 6.01 6.12
CA ASP A 59 -16.82 4.73 5.43
C ASP A 59 -18.32 4.49 5.19
N GLY A 60 -18.68 4.41 3.91
CA GLY A 60 -20.08 4.28 3.49
C GLY A 60 -20.77 2.99 3.91
N ILE A 61 -20.03 1.96 4.33
CA ILE A 61 -20.61 0.67 4.75
C ILE A 61 -20.66 0.54 6.25
N PHE A 62 -19.58 0.88 6.95
CA PHE A 62 -19.44 0.64 8.40
C PHE A 62 -19.65 1.88 9.26
N GLY A 63 -19.83 3.05 8.64
CA GLY A 63 -20.18 4.30 9.34
C GLY A 63 -19.10 4.82 10.28
N GLY A 64 -17.86 4.40 10.10
CA GLY A 64 -16.72 4.86 10.88
C GLY A 64 -16.05 6.09 10.24
N ASP A 65 -15.49 6.96 11.08
CA ASP A 65 -14.70 8.09 10.62
C ASP A 65 -13.25 7.67 10.41
N ILE A 66 -12.70 8.02 9.23
CA ILE A 66 -11.34 7.72 8.83
C ILE A 66 -10.62 9.04 8.55
N PHE A 67 -9.49 9.26 9.23
CA PHE A 67 -8.65 10.43 8.97
C PHE A 67 -7.65 10.17 7.84
N VAL A 68 -7.81 10.90 6.74
CA VAL A 68 -6.90 10.87 5.59
C VAL A 68 -5.89 12.01 5.73
N VAL A 69 -4.63 11.67 5.98
CA VAL A 69 -3.55 12.64 6.16
C VAL A 69 -3.12 13.25 4.83
N GLY A 70 -3.13 12.46 3.78
CA GLY A 70 -2.71 12.89 2.46
C GLY A 70 -3.09 11.89 1.38
N MET A 71 -2.64 12.14 0.18
CA MET A 71 -2.79 11.23 -0.95
C MET A 71 -1.66 11.39 -1.95
N GLY A 72 -1.52 10.42 -2.83
CA GLY A 72 -0.51 10.47 -3.89
C GLY A 72 -0.44 9.20 -4.70
N THR A 73 0.67 9.03 -5.39
CA THR A 73 0.96 7.87 -6.24
C THR A 73 1.87 6.91 -5.50
N VAL A 74 1.59 5.63 -5.64
CA VAL A 74 2.42 4.53 -5.13
C VAL A 74 2.83 3.64 -6.30
N GLU A 75 4.09 3.23 -6.33
CA GLU A 75 4.61 2.27 -7.28
C GLU A 75 4.95 0.97 -6.56
N LEU A 76 4.39 -0.15 -7.05
CA LEU A 76 4.61 -1.46 -6.50
C LEU A 76 5.28 -2.36 -7.54
N ARG A 77 6.44 -2.87 -7.19
CA ARG A 77 7.07 -3.94 -7.96
C ARG A 77 6.46 -5.26 -7.57
N VAL A 78 5.80 -5.93 -8.52
CA VAL A 78 5.04 -7.15 -8.29
C VAL A 78 5.55 -8.30 -9.14
N ARG A 79 5.28 -9.52 -8.69
CA ARG A 79 5.46 -10.71 -9.51
C ARG A 79 4.18 -10.97 -10.31
N PRO A 80 4.27 -11.19 -11.63
CA PRO A 80 3.08 -11.42 -12.46
C PRO A 80 2.50 -12.83 -12.28
N SER A 81 3.31 -13.80 -11.86
CA SER A 81 2.90 -15.18 -11.66
C SER A 81 3.87 -15.92 -10.74
N LYS A 82 3.46 -17.11 -10.30
CA LYS A 82 4.32 -18.03 -9.51
C LYS A 82 5.45 -18.64 -10.33
N LYS A 83 5.38 -18.55 -11.66
CA LYS A 83 6.40 -19.11 -12.54
C LYS A 83 7.75 -18.49 -12.27
N GLU A 84 8.74 -19.31 -11.99
CA GLU A 84 10.11 -18.87 -11.79
C GLU A 84 10.65 -18.19 -13.08
N GLY A 85 11.42 -17.11 -12.90
CA GLY A 85 11.94 -16.31 -14.03
C GLY A 85 10.92 -15.38 -14.68
N SER A 86 9.69 -15.28 -14.19
CA SER A 86 8.73 -14.27 -14.68
C SER A 86 9.26 -12.86 -14.46
N PRO A 87 9.20 -11.97 -15.48
CA PRO A 87 9.71 -10.61 -15.34
C PRO A 87 8.91 -9.83 -14.29
N VAL A 88 9.60 -9.06 -13.47
CA VAL A 88 8.95 -8.16 -12.51
C VAL A 88 8.15 -7.10 -13.25
N ARG A 89 6.94 -6.81 -12.78
CA ARG A 89 6.06 -5.78 -13.31
C ARG A 89 5.93 -4.65 -12.28
N THR A 90 5.59 -3.46 -12.74
CA THR A 90 5.32 -2.31 -11.87
C THR A 90 3.84 -1.94 -11.97
N LEU A 91 3.15 -1.91 -10.84
CA LEU A 91 1.83 -1.32 -10.71
C LEU A 91 1.99 0.13 -10.27
N VAL A 92 1.39 1.03 -11.02
CA VAL A 92 1.27 2.45 -10.62
C VAL A 92 -0.13 2.64 -10.06
N LEU A 93 -0.23 3.02 -8.80
CA LEU A 93 -1.49 3.25 -8.11
C LEU A 93 -1.66 4.75 -7.91
N ASP A 94 -2.64 5.33 -8.61
CA ASP A 94 -2.95 6.75 -8.50
C ASP A 94 -3.99 7.02 -7.41
N SER A 95 -3.95 8.22 -6.86
CA SER A 95 -4.89 8.68 -5.83
C SER A 95 -5.02 7.69 -4.67
N VAL A 96 -3.89 7.22 -4.17
CA VAL A 96 -3.79 6.37 -2.99
C VAL A 96 -3.97 7.22 -1.75
N LEU A 97 -4.90 6.86 -0.87
CA LEU A 97 -5.14 7.57 0.38
C LEU A 97 -4.08 7.19 1.44
N HIS A 98 -3.51 8.17 2.11
CA HIS A 98 -2.61 7.94 3.25
C HIS A 98 -3.42 7.88 4.54
N ILE A 99 -3.51 6.69 5.11
CA ILE A 99 -4.30 6.40 6.31
C ILE A 99 -3.41 5.68 7.32
N PRO A 100 -2.72 6.43 8.21
CA PRO A 100 -1.81 5.83 9.20
C PRO A 100 -2.47 4.85 10.17
N SER A 101 -3.77 4.99 10.41
CA SER A 101 -4.56 4.10 11.26
C SER A 101 -4.96 2.78 10.58
N ALA A 102 -4.74 2.64 9.26
CA ALA A 102 -5.06 1.41 8.56
C ALA A 102 -4.20 0.24 9.06
N MET A 103 -4.77 -0.95 9.10
CA MET A 103 -4.08 -2.16 9.56
C MET A 103 -3.10 -2.72 8.52
N CYS A 104 -3.31 -2.38 7.25
CA CYS A 104 -2.48 -2.77 6.11
C CYS A 104 -2.59 -1.73 5.01
N ASN A 105 -2.01 -2.03 3.86
CA ASN A 105 -2.26 -1.28 2.64
C ASN A 105 -3.32 -1.99 1.80
N GLY A 106 -4.14 -1.25 1.06
CA GLY A 106 -5.19 -1.79 0.21
C GLY A 106 -4.92 -1.55 -1.28
N PHE A 107 -4.81 -2.64 -2.03
CA PHE A 107 -4.82 -2.63 -3.48
C PHE A 107 -6.25 -2.90 -3.98
N CYS A 108 -6.96 -1.86 -4.39
CA CYS A 108 -8.30 -1.99 -4.94
C CYS A 108 -8.25 -2.38 -6.42
N PHE A 109 -8.47 -3.65 -6.71
CA PHE A 109 -8.40 -4.18 -8.08
C PHE A 109 -9.45 -3.56 -9.00
N ALA A 110 -10.65 -3.28 -8.50
CA ALA A 110 -11.72 -2.67 -9.28
C ALA A 110 -11.33 -1.27 -9.76
N LYS A 111 -10.80 -0.43 -8.86
CA LYS A 111 -10.27 0.89 -9.22
C LYS A 111 -9.12 0.80 -10.22
N TYR A 112 -8.19 -0.14 -10.01
CA TYR A 112 -7.07 -0.32 -10.92
C TYR A 112 -7.54 -0.67 -12.33
N ASN A 113 -8.46 -1.64 -12.46
CA ASN A 113 -9.00 -2.05 -13.76
C ASN A 113 -9.80 -0.93 -14.45
N THR A 114 -10.50 -0.09 -13.68
CA THR A 114 -11.21 1.07 -14.23
C THR A 114 -10.26 2.07 -14.89
N VAL A 115 -9.08 2.27 -14.30
CA VAL A 115 -8.09 3.24 -14.81
C VAL A 115 -7.24 2.62 -15.94
N TYR A 116 -6.71 1.43 -15.71
CA TYR A 116 -5.70 0.81 -16.58
C TYR A 116 -6.23 -0.31 -17.48
N GLY A 117 -7.45 -0.78 -17.22
CA GLY A 117 -8.02 -1.94 -17.90
C GLY A 117 -7.43 -3.25 -17.38
N GLY A 118 -7.73 -4.32 -18.11
CA GLY A 118 -7.32 -5.67 -17.72
C GLY A 118 -8.45 -6.46 -17.06
N THR A 119 -8.15 -7.68 -16.65
CA THR A 119 -9.11 -8.59 -16.04
C THR A 119 -8.60 -9.10 -14.72
N THR A 120 -9.49 -9.21 -13.74
CA THR A 120 -9.20 -9.81 -12.43
C THR A 120 -9.94 -11.14 -12.30
N PHE A 121 -9.23 -12.15 -11.87
CA PHE A 121 -9.75 -13.49 -11.58
C PHE A 121 -9.81 -13.68 -10.07
N LEU A 122 -11.01 -13.94 -9.55
CA LEU A 122 -11.30 -14.14 -8.13
C LEU A 122 -11.55 -15.63 -7.87
N GLY A 123 -10.52 -16.43 -7.99
CA GLY A 123 -10.55 -17.86 -7.69
C GLY A 123 -9.95 -18.18 -6.32
N PRO A 124 -9.48 -19.42 -6.10
CA PRO A 124 -8.73 -19.78 -4.91
C PRO A 124 -7.48 -18.91 -4.70
N GLU A 125 -6.91 -18.44 -5.79
CA GLU A 125 -5.84 -17.44 -5.83
C GLU A 125 -6.28 -16.30 -6.75
N PHE A 126 -6.18 -15.07 -6.24
CA PHE A 126 -6.50 -13.90 -7.03
C PHE A 126 -5.36 -13.59 -7.99
N SER A 127 -5.70 -13.18 -9.19
CA SER A 127 -4.72 -12.75 -10.18
C SER A 127 -5.32 -11.70 -11.11
N GLY A 128 -4.44 -10.94 -11.76
CA GLY A 128 -4.85 -9.95 -12.73
C GLY A 128 -3.97 -9.95 -13.98
N THR A 129 -4.56 -9.54 -15.09
CA THR A 129 -3.89 -9.35 -16.38
C THR A 129 -3.95 -7.89 -16.80
N ASP A 130 -3.06 -7.48 -17.70
CA ASP A 130 -3.15 -6.20 -18.39
C ASP A 130 -4.22 -6.23 -19.52
N ARG A 131 -4.35 -5.11 -20.26
CA ARG A 131 -5.29 -4.98 -21.38
C ARG A 131 -5.03 -5.98 -22.52
N GLN A 132 -3.81 -6.48 -22.63
CA GLN A 132 -3.40 -7.47 -23.63
C GLN A 132 -3.49 -8.90 -23.11
N ASN A 133 -4.12 -9.12 -21.96
CA ASN A 133 -4.23 -10.42 -21.28
C ASN A 133 -2.88 -11.03 -20.84
N HIS A 134 -1.82 -10.22 -20.70
CA HIS A 134 -0.58 -10.72 -20.11
C HIS A 134 -0.69 -10.71 -18.57
N PRO A 135 -0.16 -11.74 -17.88
CA PRO A 135 -0.11 -11.74 -16.42
C PRO A 135 0.55 -10.48 -15.87
N LEU A 136 -0.10 -9.85 -14.89
CA LEU A 136 0.33 -8.59 -14.33
C LEU A 136 0.67 -8.69 -12.85
N TRP A 137 -0.18 -9.34 -12.07
CA TRP A 137 -0.02 -9.55 -10.65
C TRP A 137 -0.77 -10.80 -10.17
N TYR A 138 -0.39 -11.32 -9.02
CA TYR A 138 -1.16 -12.36 -8.33
C TYR A 138 -1.12 -12.17 -6.82
N GLY A 139 -2.07 -12.79 -6.13
CA GLY A 139 -2.18 -12.81 -4.68
C GLY A 139 -1.90 -14.17 -4.10
N GLU A 140 -1.56 -14.18 -2.83
CA GLU A 140 -1.41 -15.38 -2.01
C GLU A 140 -2.32 -15.28 -0.77
N PRO A 141 -2.85 -16.41 -0.27
CA PRO A 141 -3.62 -16.42 0.98
C PRO A 141 -2.82 -15.83 2.14
N PHE A 142 -3.41 -14.90 2.84
CA PHE A 142 -2.79 -14.23 3.99
C PHE A 142 -3.85 -13.80 4.99
N CYS A 143 -3.81 -14.35 6.18
CA CYS A 143 -4.76 -14.03 7.28
C CYS A 143 -6.24 -14.17 6.87
N GLY A 144 -6.60 -15.13 6.00
CA GLY A 144 -7.95 -15.28 5.48
C GLY A 144 -8.34 -14.33 4.35
N LEU A 145 -7.37 -13.55 3.86
CA LEU A 145 -7.48 -12.61 2.75
C LEU A 145 -6.53 -13.03 1.62
N GLN A 146 -6.40 -12.18 0.61
CA GLN A 146 -5.41 -12.33 -0.45
C GLN A 146 -4.42 -11.15 -0.40
N LYS A 147 -3.15 -11.45 -0.30
CA LYS A 147 -2.08 -10.45 -0.31
C LYS A 147 -1.37 -10.45 -1.66
N LEU A 148 -1.18 -9.26 -2.20
CA LEU A 148 -0.41 -9.05 -3.43
C LEU A 148 1.04 -9.50 -3.26
N VAL A 149 1.55 -10.30 -4.19
CA VAL A 149 2.93 -10.79 -4.13
C VAL A 149 3.88 -9.75 -4.71
N LEU A 150 4.69 -9.17 -3.84
CA LEU A 150 5.69 -8.18 -4.22
C LEU A 150 7.00 -8.83 -4.66
N ALA A 151 7.68 -8.21 -5.60
CA ALA A 151 9.02 -8.62 -6.00
C ALA A 151 10.02 -8.35 -4.87
N GLY A 152 10.98 -9.26 -4.71
CA GLY A 152 12.01 -9.15 -3.67
C GLY A 152 11.53 -9.49 -2.25
N ASN A 153 10.27 -9.87 -2.07
CA ASN A 153 9.69 -10.26 -0.78
C ASN A 153 10.08 -9.32 0.38
N PRO A 154 9.78 -8.01 0.28
CA PRO A 154 10.17 -7.05 1.30
C PRO A 154 9.54 -7.40 2.64
N GLN A 155 10.31 -7.28 3.71
CA GLN A 155 9.88 -7.57 5.08
C GLN A 155 9.67 -6.27 5.86
N GLY A 156 8.71 -6.27 6.77
CA GLY A 156 8.38 -5.13 7.62
C GLY A 156 7.35 -5.47 8.69
N GLU A 157 6.71 -4.46 9.23
CA GLU A 157 5.67 -4.65 10.25
C GLU A 157 4.37 -5.18 9.65
N SER A 158 3.78 -6.21 10.29
CA SER A 158 2.50 -6.79 9.93
C SER A 158 1.52 -6.71 11.10
N TYR A 159 0.56 -5.82 10.98
CA TYR A 159 -0.49 -5.63 12.01
C TYR A 159 -1.65 -6.61 11.85
N LEU A 160 -1.83 -7.17 10.66
CA LEU A 160 -2.86 -8.17 10.39
C LEU A 160 -2.57 -9.51 11.06
N GLU A 161 -1.32 -9.91 11.12
CA GLU A 161 -0.92 -11.13 11.82
C GLU A 161 -1.19 -11.02 13.33
N ASP A 162 -0.87 -9.89 13.92
CA ASP A 162 -1.12 -9.61 15.33
C ASP A 162 -2.62 -9.62 15.63
N TRP A 163 -3.41 -8.92 14.84
CA TRP A 163 -4.86 -8.86 14.98
C TRP A 163 -5.52 -10.24 14.83
N LYS A 164 -5.09 -11.04 13.86
CA LYS A 164 -5.60 -12.40 13.70
C LYS A 164 -5.25 -13.29 14.88
N ARG A 165 -4.07 -13.14 15.45
CA ARG A 165 -3.63 -13.86 16.65
C ARG A 165 -4.52 -13.54 17.85
N GLU A 166 -5.02 -12.31 17.95
CA GLU A 166 -5.96 -11.86 18.98
C GLU A 166 -7.41 -12.27 18.70
N GLY A 167 -7.70 -12.97 17.59
CA GLY A 167 -9.03 -13.46 17.23
C GLY A 167 -9.95 -12.43 16.61
N GLY A 168 -9.40 -11.31 16.13
CA GLY A 168 -10.15 -10.26 15.45
C GLY A 168 -10.69 -10.67 14.08
N SER A 169 -11.80 -10.05 13.68
CA SER A 169 -12.33 -10.06 12.33
C SER A 169 -12.34 -8.64 11.77
N PHE A 170 -12.15 -8.49 10.46
CA PHE A 170 -12.06 -7.17 9.82
C PHE A 170 -12.58 -7.19 8.39
N CYS A 171 -13.07 -6.04 7.95
CA CYS A 171 -13.27 -5.74 6.55
C CYS A 171 -12.29 -4.64 6.13
N LEU A 172 -11.58 -4.87 5.05
CA LEU A 172 -10.53 -3.96 4.57
C LEU A 172 -10.92 -3.22 3.30
N SER A 173 -12.06 -3.55 2.71
CA SER A 173 -12.58 -2.83 1.54
C SER A 173 -13.13 -1.48 1.98
N MET A 174 -12.69 -0.42 1.31
CA MET A 174 -13.07 0.95 1.65
C MET A 174 -14.04 1.50 0.60
N TYR A 175 -15.21 1.91 1.07
CA TYR A 175 -16.27 2.50 0.26
C TYR A 175 -16.52 3.94 0.72
N VAL A 176 -15.73 4.85 0.21
CA VAL A 176 -15.84 6.28 0.54
C VAL A 176 -17.05 6.88 -0.14
N ASN A 177 -17.78 7.75 0.57
CA ASN A 177 -18.86 8.53 0.00
C ASN A 177 -18.35 9.34 -1.20
N GLY A 178 -19.11 9.33 -2.31
CA GLY A 178 -18.70 9.99 -3.55
C GLY A 178 -18.39 11.48 -3.38
N LYS A 179 -19.16 12.19 -2.54
CA LYS A 179 -18.92 13.59 -2.23
C LYS A 179 -17.60 13.81 -1.50
N ASP A 180 -17.31 13.00 -0.49
CA ASP A 180 -16.04 13.07 0.24
C ASP A 180 -14.86 12.75 -0.69
N LEU A 181 -15.04 11.80 -1.60
CA LEU A 181 -14.01 11.41 -2.56
C LEU A 181 -13.74 12.55 -3.57
N GLU A 182 -14.77 13.18 -4.12
CA GLU A 182 -14.64 14.33 -5.02
C GLU A 182 -13.90 15.48 -4.34
N GLU A 183 -14.24 15.78 -3.09
CA GLU A 183 -13.59 16.84 -2.31
C GLU A 183 -12.11 16.54 -2.00
N ILE A 184 -11.74 15.26 -1.87
CA ILE A 184 -10.33 14.86 -1.69
C ILE A 184 -9.58 14.93 -3.01
N LEU A 185 -10.22 14.58 -4.12
CA LEU A 185 -9.59 14.54 -5.44
C LEU A 185 -9.43 15.94 -6.06
N SER A 186 -10.22 16.91 -5.66
CA SER A 186 -10.08 18.32 -6.07
C SER A 186 -8.85 19.00 -5.46
#